data_bd887e68c6a47fde0c393ff8a41e8276
#
_entry.id   bd887e68c6a47fde0c393ff8a41e8276
#
_cell.length_a   1.000
_cell.length_b   1.000
_cell.length_c   1.000
_cell.angle_alpha   90.00
_cell.angle_beta   90.00
_cell.angle_gamma   90.00
#
_symmetry.space_group_name_H-M   'P 1'
#
loop_
_entity.id
_entity.type
_entity.pdbx_description
1 polymer ?
#
loop_
_entity_poly.entity_id
_entity_poly.type
_entity_poly.pdbx_seq_one_letter_code
_entity_poly.pdbx_strand_id
1 'polypeptide(L)'
;EQKRFKELTTGKTIIMGRKSFEEIGKPLPNRNIIIVSRTKNYSFENCITVDSLSKAFELSKDEEEVFIAGGAQLYEATLPYADYLYLTIIDKFFDGDVYFPNFNRDDYIIEYEERIEYPIPYTYYTFKRLKE
;
A
#
# COMPACT_ATOMS: atom_id res chain seq x y z
N GLU A 1 11.85 0.79 -7.60
CA GLU A 1 10.48 0.68 -7.15
C GLU A 1 10.38 0.08 -5.76
N GLN A 2 10.98 -1.07 -5.56
CA GLN A 2 11.07 -1.65 -4.22
C GLN A 2 11.81 -0.73 -3.27
N LYS A 3 12.77 0.00 -3.78
CA LYS A 3 13.53 0.98 -3.00
C LYS A 3 12.62 2.09 -2.50
N ARG A 4 11.72 2.60 -3.34
CA ARG A 4 10.78 3.64 -2.93
C ARG A 4 9.83 3.14 -1.85
N PHE A 5 9.30 1.93 -2.02
CA PHE A 5 8.43 1.32 -1.02
C PHE A 5 9.15 1.20 0.33
N LYS A 6 10.39 0.74 0.30
CA LYS A 6 11.21 0.61 1.50
C LYS A 6 11.42 1.97 2.18
N GLU A 7 11.77 2.99 1.40
CA GLU A 7 12.00 4.34 1.93
C GLU A 7 10.75 4.91 2.59
N LEU A 8 9.59 4.72 1.95
CA LEU A 8 8.33 5.24 2.47
C LEU A 8 7.88 4.54 3.75
N THR A 9 8.12 3.23 3.86
CA THR A 9 7.50 2.42 4.91
C THR A 9 8.41 2.06 6.07
N THR A 10 9.72 2.28 5.95
CA THR A 10 10.64 1.94 7.05
C THR A 10 10.27 2.70 8.32
N GLY A 11 10.14 1.97 9.43
CA GLY A 11 9.74 2.52 10.71
C GLY A 11 8.23 2.73 10.83
N LYS A 12 7.46 2.28 9.87
CA LYS A 12 6.01 2.51 9.82
C LYS A 12 5.24 1.21 9.97
N THR A 13 3.93 1.32 10.07
CA THR A 13 3.02 0.18 10.10
C THR A 13 2.39 -0.01 8.72
N ILE A 14 2.38 -1.24 8.26
CA ILE A 14 1.81 -1.62 6.97
C ILE A 14 0.67 -2.60 7.21
N ILE A 15 -0.47 -2.33 6.62
CA ILE A 15 -1.61 -3.25 6.61
C ILE A 15 -1.66 -3.90 5.22
N MET A 16 -1.71 -5.21 5.16
CA MET A 16 -1.78 -5.92 3.89
C MET A 16 -2.63 -7.18 3.99
N GLY A 17 -3.11 -7.65 2.86
CA GLY A 17 -3.85 -8.90 2.80
C GLY A 17 -2.91 -10.09 2.83
N ARG A 18 -3.49 -11.27 3.09
CA ARG A 18 -2.73 -12.52 3.20
C ARG A 18 -1.93 -12.83 1.93
N LYS A 19 -2.57 -12.71 0.77
CA LYS A 19 -1.88 -13.05 -0.49
C LYS A 19 -0.69 -12.14 -0.76
N SER A 20 -0.84 -10.86 -0.45
CA SER A 20 0.26 -9.91 -0.60
C SER A 20 1.42 -10.27 0.32
N PHE A 21 1.11 -10.66 1.56
CA PHE A 21 2.15 -11.10 2.48
C PHE A 21 2.85 -12.37 1.98
N GLU A 22 2.09 -13.33 1.47
CA GLU A 22 2.64 -14.59 0.98
C GLU A 22 3.54 -14.38 -0.24
N GLU A 23 3.23 -13.41 -1.08
CA GLU A 23 4.07 -13.06 -2.22
C GLU A 23 5.43 -12.51 -1.77
N ILE A 24 5.45 -11.75 -0.69
CA ILE A 24 6.71 -11.26 -0.11
C ILE A 24 7.49 -12.41 0.52
N GLY A 25 6.78 -13.34 1.14
CA GLY A 25 7.35 -14.59 1.66
C GLY A 25 7.96 -14.50 3.04
N LYS A 26 8.15 -13.31 3.59
CA LYS A 26 8.73 -13.11 4.91
C LYS A 26 8.39 -11.73 5.45
N PRO A 27 8.45 -11.53 6.77
CA PRO A 27 8.25 -10.20 7.33
C PRO A 27 9.30 -9.21 6.82
N LEU A 28 8.87 -7.98 6.61
CA LEU A 28 9.77 -6.92 6.17
C LEU A 28 10.50 -6.33 7.38
N PRO A 29 11.82 -6.18 7.32
CA PRO A 29 12.56 -5.65 8.47
C PRO A 29 12.23 -4.19 8.75
N ASN A 30 12.30 -3.83 10.03
CA ASN A 30 12.10 -2.45 10.51
C ASN A 30 10.72 -1.89 10.21
N ARG A 31 9.72 -2.75 10.10
CA ARG A 31 8.33 -2.35 9.89
C ARG A 31 7.42 -3.23 10.72
N ASN A 32 6.27 -2.67 11.11
CA ASN A 32 5.22 -3.45 11.74
C ASN A 32 4.21 -3.85 10.68
N ILE A 33 3.87 -5.13 10.63
CA ILE A 33 2.95 -5.63 9.60
C ILE A 33 1.70 -6.18 10.28
N ILE A 34 0.54 -5.73 9.80
CA ILE A 34 -0.74 -6.26 10.22
C ILE A 34 -1.36 -6.93 8.99
N ILE A 35 -1.52 -8.25 9.07
CA ILE A 35 -2.10 -9.04 7.98
C ILE A 35 -3.59 -9.18 8.23
N VAL A 36 -4.39 -8.92 7.20
CA VAL A 36 -5.83 -9.12 7.28
C VAL A 36 -6.15 -10.44 6.61
N SER A 37 -6.63 -11.42 7.39
CA SER A 37 -6.96 -12.73 6.87
C SER A 37 -7.99 -13.41 7.77
N ARG A 38 -8.97 -14.08 7.15
CA ARG A 38 -9.96 -14.89 7.88
C ARG A 38 -9.62 -16.36 7.90
N THR A 39 -8.64 -16.79 7.10
CA THR A 39 -8.39 -18.21 6.88
C THR A 39 -7.07 -18.69 7.41
N LYS A 40 -6.07 -17.83 7.46
CA LYS A 40 -4.74 -18.21 7.94
C LYS A 40 -4.23 -17.19 8.94
N ASN A 41 -3.47 -17.68 9.90
CA ASN A 41 -2.90 -16.85 10.94
C ASN A 41 -1.38 -16.94 10.89
N TYR A 42 -0.74 -15.83 10.60
CA TYR A 42 0.71 -15.70 10.63
C TYR A 42 1.10 -14.87 11.84
N SER A 43 2.12 -15.32 12.56
CA SER A 43 2.62 -14.61 13.71
C SER A 43 4.13 -14.65 13.73
N PHE A 44 4.74 -13.49 13.58
CA PHE A 44 6.18 -13.31 13.62
C PHE A 44 6.48 -12.07 14.45
N GLU A 45 7.74 -11.85 14.75
CA GLU A 45 8.13 -10.62 15.43
C GLU A 45 7.72 -9.42 14.55
N ASN A 46 6.98 -8.49 15.14
CA ASN A 46 6.44 -7.30 14.46
C ASN A 46 5.51 -7.62 13.29
N CYS A 47 4.89 -8.80 13.30
CA CYS A 47 3.97 -9.21 12.25
C CYS A 47 2.84 -10.03 12.87
N ILE A 48 1.63 -9.52 12.81
CA ILE A 48 0.45 -10.17 13.40
C ILE A 48 -0.68 -10.27 12.37
N THR A 49 -1.64 -11.13 12.64
CA THR A 49 -2.80 -11.31 11.78
C THR A 49 -4.07 -10.94 12.54
N VAL A 50 -4.95 -10.21 11.85
CA VAL A 50 -6.28 -9.90 12.35
C VAL A 50 -7.32 -10.38 11.33
N ASP A 51 -8.57 -10.54 11.76
CA ASP A 51 -9.60 -11.08 10.88
C ASP A 51 -10.41 -10.03 10.14
N SER A 52 -10.16 -8.75 10.39
CA SER A 52 -10.89 -7.68 9.71
C SER A 52 -10.05 -6.42 9.59
N LEU A 53 -10.38 -5.61 8.59
CA LEU A 53 -9.75 -4.32 8.39
C LEU A 53 -10.03 -3.38 9.57
N SER A 54 -11.24 -3.46 10.15
CA SER A 54 -11.59 -2.69 11.35
C SER A 54 -10.62 -2.95 12.49
N LYS A 55 -10.28 -4.21 12.71
CA LYS A 55 -9.33 -4.55 13.78
C LYS A 55 -7.94 -4.04 13.46
N ALA A 56 -7.54 -4.07 12.18
CA ALA A 56 -6.25 -3.53 11.78
C ALA A 56 -6.16 -2.03 12.09
N PHE A 57 -7.20 -1.28 11.76
CA PHE A 57 -7.23 0.16 12.06
C PHE A 57 -7.30 0.44 13.55
N GLU A 58 -8.03 -0.37 14.32
CA GLU A 58 -8.07 -0.22 15.78
C GLU A 58 -6.68 -0.37 16.39
N LEU A 59 -5.92 -1.35 15.94
CA LEU A 59 -4.57 -1.57 16.44
C LEU A 59 -3.60 -0.45 16.08
N SER A 60 -3.85 0.26 15.00
CA SER A 60 -2.95 1.29 14.49
C SER A 60 -3.49 2.70 14.67
N LYS A 61 -4.55 2.88 15.45
CA LYS A 61 -5.27 4.16 15.55
C LYS A 61 -4.45 5.32 16.07
N ASP A 62 -3.42 5.06 16.87
CA ASP A 62 -2.59 6.10 17.47
C ASP A 62 -1.37 6.45 16.62
N GLU A 63 -1.21 5.82 15.49
CA GLU A 63 -0.09 6.10 14.60
C GLU A 63 -0.41 7.24 13.65
N GLU A 64 0.57 8.11 13.43
CA GLU A 64 0.38 9.25 12.53
C GLU A 64 0.16 8.81 11.09
N GLU A 65 0.79 7.71 10.70
CA GLU A 65 0.78 7.27 9.32
C GLU A 65 0.74 5.75 9.23
N VAL A 66 -0.18 5.23 8.44
CA VAL A 66 -0.33 3.80 8.21
C VAL A 66 -0.41 3.58 6.70
N PHE A 67 0.33 2.59 6.20
CA PHE A 67 0.35 2.27 4.78
C PHE A 67 -0.50 1.05 4.48
N ILE A 68 -1.23 1.11 3.38
CA ILE A 68 -1.98 -0.03 2.85
C ILE A 68 -1.19 -0.56 1.65
N ALA A 69 -0.78 -1.81 1.70
CA ALA A 69 0.13 -2.37 0.69
C ALA A 69 -0.46 -3.53 -0.10
N GLY A 70 -1.75 -3.55 -0.29
CA GLY A 70 -2.41 -4.53 -1.16
C GLY A 70 -3.16 -5.60 -0.39
N GLY A 71 -3.87 -6.44 -1.04
CA GLY A 71 -4.13 -6.38 -2.50
C GLY A 71 -5.31 -5.54 -2.91
N ALA A 72 -5.84 -5.85 -4.07
CA ALA A 72 -6.88 -5.06 -4.69
C ALA A 72 -8.11 -4.82 -3.79
N GLN A 73 -8.53 -5.83 -3.05
CA GLN A 73 -9.68 -5.69 -2.15
C GLN A 73 -9.43 -4.68 -1.04
N LEU A 74 -8.22 -4.68 -0.47
CA LEU A 74 -7.87 -3.70 0.55
C LEU A 74 -7.76 -2.31 -0.03
N TYR A 75 -7.21 -2.18 -1.23
CA TYR A 75 -7.14 -0.89 -1.90
C TYR A 75 -8.55 -0.32 -2.15
N GLU A 76 -9.47 -1.12 -2.65
CA GLU A 76 -10.85 -0.68 -2.85
C GLU A 76 -11.50 -0.24 -1.54
N ALA A 77 -11.31 -1.02 -0.50
CA ALA A 77 -11.94 -0.75 0.80
C ALA A 77 -11.38 0.51 1.47
N THR A 78 -10.11 0.84 1.22
CA THR A 78 -9.44 1.95 1.91
C THR A 78 -9.34 3.22 1.08
N LEU A 79 -9.49 3.13 -0.23
CA LEU A 79 -9.35 4.28 -1.12
C LEU A 79 -10.19 5.49 -0.68
N PRO A 80 -11.46 5.34 -0.28
CA PRO A 80 -12.26 6.49 0.16
C PRO A 80 -11.69 7.23 1.37
N TYR A 81 -10.82 6.58 2.14
CA TYR A 81 -10.27 7.13 3.38
C TYR A 81 -8.78 7.50 3.26
N ALA A 82 -8.16 7.20 2.13
CA ALA A 82 -6.73 7.44 1.95
C ALA A 82 -6.45 8.92 1.76
N ASP A 83 -5.46 9.42 2.50
CA ASP A 83 -5.02 10.81 2.36
C ASP A 83 -4.03 10.97 1.21
N TYR A 84 -3.24 9.94 0.96
CA TYR A 84 -2.20 9.94 -0.07
C TYR A 84 -2.25 8.65 -0.86
N LEU A 85 -1.97 8.76 -2.14
CA LEU A 85 -1.76 7.61 -3.02
C LEU A 85 -0.36 7.67 -3.58
N TYR A 86 0.43 6.62 -3.30
CA TYR A 86 1.78 6.49 -3.83
C TYR A 86 1.72 5.48 -4.97
N LEU A 87 1.78 5.97 -6.20
CA LEU A 87 1.60 5.13 -7.38
C LEU A 87 2.82 5.16 -8.29
N THR A 88 3.07 4.02 -8.92
CA THR A 88 4.03 3.91 -10.00
C THR A 88 3.26 3.55 -11.26
N ILE A 89 3.37 4.39 -12.28
CA ILE A 89 2.73 4.14 -13.55
C ILE A 89 3.80 3.81 -14.58
N ILE A 90 3.73 2.60 -15.11
CA ILE A 90 4.68 2.11 -16.10
C ILE A 90 4.15 2.50 -17.46
N ASP A 91 4.99 3.13 -18.29
CA ASP A 91 4.59 3.64 -19.58
C ASP A 91 4.37 2.55 -20.62
N LYS A 92 4.75 1.34 -20.31
CA LYS A 92 4.60 0.22 -21.20
C LYS A 92 3.35 -0.56 -20.87
N PHE A 93 2.54 -0.86 -21.89
CA PHE A 93 1.36 -1.69 -21.69
C PHE A 93 1.76 -3.14 -21.43
N PHE A 94 1.19 -3.74 -20.41
CA PHE A 94 1.34 -5.16 -20.13
C PHE A 94 -0.03 -5.79 -20.12
N ASP A 95 -0.18 -6.91 -20.81
CA ASP A 95 -1.37 -7.73 -20.67
C ASP A 95 -1.34 -8.32 -19.28
N GLY A 96 -2.43 -8.20 -18.59
CA GLY A 96 -2.50 -8.81 -17.29
C GLY A 96 -3.34 -8.05 -16.30
N ASP A 97 -3.04 -8.24 -15.05
CA ASP A 97 -3.90 -7.83 -13.97
C ASP A 97 -3.89 -6.33 -13.72
N VAL A 98 -5.04 -5.83 -13.34
CA VAL A 98 -5.16 -4.46 -12.84
C VAL A 98 -4.97 -4.53 -11.33
N TYR A 99 -4.01 -3.79 -10.82
CA TYR A 99 -3.61 -3.90 -9.43
C TYR A 99 -4.17 -2.84 -8.52
N PHE A 100 -4.63 -1.72 -9.07
CA PHE A 100 -5.13 -0.64 -8.28
C PHE A 100 -6.50 -0.20 -8.79
N PRO A 101 -7.46 0.05 -7.89
CA PRO A 101 -8.80 0.49 -8.31
C PRO A 101 -8.74 1.84 -9.01
N ASN A 102 -9.71 2.06 -9.90
CA ASN A 102 -9.86 3.35 -10.55
C ASN A 102 -10.22 4.42 -9.51
N PHE A 103 -9.65 5.59 -9.68
CA PHE A 103 -9.99 6.73 -8.83
C PHE A 103 -10.11 7.98 -9.68
N ASN A 104 -10.85 8.96 -9.20
CA ASN A 104 -11.03 10.21 -9.91
C ASN A 104 -9.86 11.14 -9.60
N ARG A 105 -9.00 11.38 -10.57
CA ARG A 105 -7.83 12.25 -10.39
C ARG A 105 -8.19 13.66 -9.98
N ASP A 106 -9.41 14.10 -10.28
CA ASP A 106 -9.88 15.45 -9.89
C ASP A 106 -10.01 15.60 -8.38
N ASP A 107 -10.08 14.48 -7.64
CA ASP A 107 -10.16 14.51 -6.18
C ASP A 107 -8.79 14.68 -5.52
N TYR A 108 -7.72 14.74 -6.31
CA TYR A 108 -6.35 14.76 -5.81
C TYR A 108 -5.52 15.81 -6.50
N ILE A 109 -4.43 16.23 -5.83
CA ILE A 109 -3.37 17.00 -6.46
C ILE A 109 -2.12 16.13 -6.54
N ILE A 110 -1.28 16.41 -7.51
CA ILE A 110 0.02 15.76 -7.60
C ILE A 110 0.96 16.54 -6.69
N GLU A 111 1.40 15.90 -5.61
CA GLU A 111 2.33 16.51 -4.67
C GLU A 111 3.78 16.23 -5.06
N TYR A 112 4.01 15.09 -5.70
CA TYR A 112 5.33 14.67 -6.11
C TYR A 112 5.24 13.86 -7.39
N GLU A 113 6.17 14.07 -8.29
CA GLU A 113 6.25 13.32 -9.54
C GLU A 113 7.71 13.14 -9.91
N GLU A 114 8.11 11.92 -10.20
CA GLU A 114 9.47 11.62 -10.63
C GLU A 114 9.43 10.60 -11.75
N ARG A 115 10.00 10.97 -12.90
CA ARG A 115 10.06 10.09 -14.04
C ARG A 115 11.39 9.36 -14.11
N ILE A 116 11.35 8.08 -14.34
CA ILE A 116 12.51 7.22 -14.53
C ILE A 116 12.47 6.70 -15.97
N GLU A 117 13.55 6.94 -16.73
CA GLU A 117 13.57 6.60 -18.14
C GLU A 117 14.12 5.22 -18.48
N TYR A 118 14.95 4.68 -17.62
CA TYR A 118 15.69 3.45 -17.91
C TYR A 118 15.65 2.49 -16.73
N PRO A 119 15.55 1.18 -16.94
CA PRO A 119 15.49 0.46 -18.24
C PRO A 119 14.10 0.45 -18.86
N ILE A 120 13.03 0.59 -18.08
CA ILE A 120 11.66 0.69 -18.55
C ILE A 120 11.11 1.99 -18.05
N PRO A 121 10.59 2.86 -18.92
CA PRO A 121 10.06 4.15 -18.44
C PRO A 121 8.91 3.97 -17.47
N TYR A 122 8.98 4.66 -16.35
CA TYR A 122 7.87 4.71 -15.40
C TYR A 122 7.91 6.02 -14.64
N THR A 123 6.80 6.35 -14.02
CA THR A 123 6.70 7.59 -13.25
C THR A 123 6.14 7.27 -11.87
N TYR A 124 6.82 7.76 -10.83
CA TYR A 124 6.30 7.75 -9.47
C TYR A 124 5.42 8.96 -9.28
N TYR A 125 4.28 8.75 -8.67
CA TYR A 125 3.39 9.84 -8.28
C TYR A 125 3.06 9.75 -6.80
N THR A 126 2.94 10.90 -6.18
CA THR A 126 2.28 11.02 -4.89
C THR A 126 1.06 11.90 -5.10
N PHE A 127 -0.11 11.33 -4.98
CA PHE A 127 -1.38 12.04 -5.07
C PHE A 127 -1.85 12.34 -3.66
N LYS A 128 -2.19 13.59 -3.41
CA LYS A 128 -2.72 14.02 -2.13
C LYS A 128 -4.20 14.34 -2.31
N ARG A 129 -5.05 13.80 -1.44
CA ARG A 129 -6.48 14.07 -1.49
C ARG A 129 -6.76 15.53 -1.22
N LEU A 130 -7.62 16.13 -2.04
CA LEU A 130 -8.09 17.48 -1.83
C LEU A 130 -9.00 17.49 -0.61
N LYS A 131 -8.83 18.47 0.25
CA LYS A 131 -9.71 18.66 1.39
C LYS A 131 -10.87 19.54 0.97
N GLU A 132 -12.06 19.18 1.44
CA GLU A 132 -13.23 19.98 1.23
C GLU A 132 -13.30 21.16 2.21
#